data_b227256086f43d1fdb3245f649eedf37
#
_entry.id   b227256086f43d1fdb3245f649eedf37
#
_cell.length_a   1.000
_cell.length_b   1.000
_cell.length_c   1.000
_cell.angle_alpha   90.00
_cell.angle_beta   90.00
_cell.angle_gamma   90.00
#
_symmetry.space_group_name_H-M   'P 1'
#
loop_
_entity.id
_entity.type
_entity.pdbx_description
1 polymer ?
#
loop_
_entity_poly.entity_id
_entity_poly.type
_entity_poly.pdbx_seq_one_letter_code
_entity_poly.pdbx_strand_id
1 'polypeptide(L)'
;MANDFFRMVLWWCGMTEVLLFSDDEKIFNLTNSVIDGRYKLTWCTYKSLEKKLYPYTDIVIMYFDKEMVKKGTFKTIVQVKGRLGQRIPILTLMEEGTPQNIFSTLMAGAYDYLEIAKSSEAYRKKIEDVVRWNWYLGK
;
A
#
# COMPACT_ATOMS: atom_id res chain seq x y z
N MET A 1 -19.84 -3.36 -29.60
CA MET A 1 -20.91 -3.56 -28.61
C MET A 1 -20.74 -2.58 -27.46
N ALA A 2 -21.80 -1.91 -27.09
CA ALA A 2 -21.77 -0.93 -26.02
C ALA A 2 -21.32 -1.57 -24.68
N ASN A 3 -21.75 -2.81 -24.43
CA ASN A 3 -21.37 -3.51 -23.20
C ASN A 3 -19.89 -3.80 -23.12
N ASP A 4 -19.29 -4.18 -24.24
CA ASP A 4 -17.85 -4.49 -24.27
C ASP A 4 -17.02 -3.23 -24.04
N PHE A 5 -17.42 -2.14 -24.69
CA PHE A 5 -16.76 -0.87 -24.49
C PHE A 5 -16.88 -0.40 -23.04
N PHE A 6 -18.09 -0.49 -22.49
CA PHE A 6 -18.36 -0.07 -21.11
C PHE A 6 -17.57 -0.92 -20.12
N ARG A 7 -17.52 -2.24 -20.34
CA ARG A 7 -16.74 -3.14 -19.50
C ARG A 7 -15.26 -2.82 -19.59
N MET A 8 -14.75 -2.51 -20.76
CA MET A 8 -13.35 -2.17 -20.95
C MET A 8 -13.01 -0.88 -20.21
N VAL A 9 -13.89 0.12 -20.29
CA VAL A 9 -13.70 1.38 -19.58
C VAL A 9 -13.72 1.17 -18.07
N LEU A 10 -14.68 0.40 -17.57
CA LEU A 10 -14.76 0.08 -16.14
C LEU A 10 -13.56 -0.73 -15.70
N TRP A 11 -13.15 -1.71 -16.49
CA TRP A 11 -11.97 -2.51 -16.19
C TRP A 11 -10.74 -1.61 -16.11
N TRP A 12 -10.58 -0.74 -17.08
CA TRP A 12 -9.45 0.18 -17.12
C TRP A 12 -9.45 1.14 -15.93
N CYS A 13 -10.62 1.70 -15.62
CA CYS A 13 -10.79 2.57 -14.45
C CYS A 13 -10.68 1.79 -13.14
N GLY A 14 -11.10 0.52 -13.16
CA GLY A 14 -11.08 -0.34 -12.00
C GLY A 14 -9.74 -1.03 -11.75
N MET A 15 -8.81 -0.95 -12.72
CA MET A 15 -7.50 -1.56 -12.58
C MET A 15 -6.61 -0.68 -11.70
N THR A 16 -6.86 -0.77 -10.41
CA THR A 16 -6.11 0.00 -9.41
C THR A 16 -4.66 -0.47 -9.40
N GLU A 17 -3.75 0.47 -9.40
CA GLU A 17 -2.33 0.19 -9.31
C GLU A 17 -1.89 0.28 -7.86
N VAL A 18 -1.33 -0.81 -7.36
CA VAL A 18 -0.85 -0.95 -6.00
C VAL A 18 0.67 -1.04 -6.03
N LEU A 19 1.32 -0.18 -5.28
CA LEU A 19 2.78 -0.19 -5.16
C LEU A 19 3.15 -0.68 -3.77
N LEU A 20 3.91 -1.77 -3.71
CA LEU A 20 4.39 -2.35 -2.45
C LEU A 20 5.86 -1.99 -2.26
N PHE A 21 6.17 -1.34 -1.15
CA PHE A 21 7.55 -1.16 -0.70
C PHE A 21 7.89 -2.21 0.35
N SER A 22 8.79 -3.11 0.02
CA SER A 22 9.23 -4.17 0.93
C SER A 22 10.61 -4.65 0.51
N ASP A 23 11.46 -4.91 1.48
CA ASP A 23 12.75 -5.56 1.22
C ASP A 23 12.65 -7.07 1.42
N ASP A 24 11.46 -7.58 1.75
CA ASP A 24 11.22 -9.00 2.01
C ASP A 24 10.32 -9.59 0.91
N GLU A 25 10.87 -10.54 0.16
CA GLU A 25 10.14 -11.21 -0.92
C GLU A 25 8.92 -11.97 -0.40
N LYS A 26 8.96 -12.46 0.83
CA LYS A 26 7.82 -13.18 1.41
C LYS A 26 6.59 -12.27 1.51
N ILE A 27 6.82 -11.01 1.79
CA ILE A 27 5.73 -10.03 1.87
C ILE A 27 5.15 -9.76 0.48
N PHE A 28 5.99 -9.71 -0.54
CA PHE A 28 5.51 -9.60 -1.91
C PHE A 28 4.64 -10.81 -2.28
N ASN A 29 5.11 -12.01 -1.98
CA ASN A 29 4.37 -13.24 -2.29
C ASN A 29 3.02 -13.26 -1.58
N LEU A 30 3.00 -12.86 -0.30
CA LEU A 30 1.76 -12.79 0.46
C LEU A 30 0.80 -11.76 -0.16
N THR A 31 1.31 -10.59 -0.48
CA THR A 31 0.50 -9.51 -1.06
C THR A 31 -0.08 -9.93 -2.40
N ASN A 32 0.74 -10.55 -3.23
CA ASN A 32 0.31 -11.03 -4.54
C ASN A 32 -0.79 -12.08 -4.41
N SER A 33 -0.64 -12.99 -3.45
CA SER A 33 -1.66 -14.00 -3.17
C SER A 33 -2.97 -13.37 -2.71
N VAL A 34 -2.89 -12.39 -1.83
CA VAL A 34 -4.07 -11.72 -1.26
C VAL A 34 -4.80 -10.92 -2.34
N ILE A 35 -4.05 -10.25 -3.22
CA ILE A 35 -4.62 -9.45 -4.30
C ILE A 35 -5.28 -10.35 -5.35
N ASP A 36 -4.68 -11.50 -5.63
CA ASP A 36 -5.27 -12.52 -6.51
C ASP A 36 -5.70 -11.95 -7.87
N GLY A 37 -4.86 -11.15 -8.48
CA GLY A 37 -5.07 -10.61 -9.82
C GLY A 37 -6.09 -9.49 -9.94
N ARG A 38 -6.71 -9.06 -8.84
CA ARG A 38 -7.76 -8.03 -8.88
C ARG A 38 -7.21 -6.62 -9.09
N TYR A 39 -5.95 -6.41 -8.74
CA TYR A 39 -5.27 -5.13 -8.89
C TYR A 39 -3.91 -5.37 -9.51
N LYS A 40 -3.35 -4.33 -10.10
CA LYS A 40 -1.99 -4.41 -10.65
C LYS A 40 -1.00 -4.13 -9.54
N LEU A 41 -0.19 -5.13 -9.19
CA LEU A 41 0.78 -5.02 -8.10
C LEU A 41 2.18 -4.80 -8.66
N THR A 42 2.86 -3.78 -8.17
CA THR A 42 4.28 -3.55 -8.45
C THR A 42 5.05 -3.60 -7.13
N TRP A 43 6.15 -4.32 -7.12
CA TRP A 43 7.00 -4.46 -5.94
C TRP A 43 8.27 -3.66 -6.11
N CYS A 44 8.58 -2.81 -5.14
CA CYS A 44 9.80 -2.05 -5.09
C CYS A 44 10.46 -2.23 -3.73
N THR A 45 11.78 -2.15 -3.71
CA THR A 45 12.52 -2.11 -2.45
C THR A 45 12.59 -0.68 -1.94
N TYR A 46 12.96 -0.49 -0.69
CA TYR A 46 13.15 0.85 -0.15
C TYR A 46 14.32 1.59 -0.81
N LYS A 47 15.25 0.85 -1.36
CA LYS A 47 16.33 1.42 -2.14
C LYS A 47 15.82 2.12 -3.39
N SER A 48 14.78 1.54 -4.00
CA SER A 48 14.12 2.15 -5.17
C SER A 48 13.47 3.47 -4.81
N LEU A 49 12.96 3.59 -3.60
CA LEU A 49 12.38 4.85 -3.12
C LEU A 49 13.44 5.95 -3.07
N GLU A 50 14.61 5.65 -2.53
CA GLU A 50 15.73 6.62 -2.46
C GLU A 50 16.17 7.07 -3.85
N LYS A 51 16.18 6.16 -4.80
CA LYS A 51 16.61 6.42 -6.18
C LYS A 51 15.48 6.97 -7.05
N LYS A 52 14.28 7.12 -6.51
CA LYS A 52 13.08 7.56 -7.24
C LYS A 52 12.74 6.63 -8.41
N LEU A 53 13.02 5.35 -8.25
CA LEU A 53 12.72 4.33 -9.26
C LEU A 53 11.46 3.57 -8.88
N TYR A 54 10.32 4.21 -9.11
CA TYR A 54 9.02 3.60 -8.85
C TYR A 54 7.99 4.18 -9.82
N PRO A 55 7.01 3.36 -10.21
CA PRO A 55 5.97 3.82 -11.14
C PRO A 55 4.90 4.65 -10.42
N TYR A 56 4.05 5.29 -11.21
CA TYR A 56 2.83 5.88 -10.70
C TYR A 56 1.98 4.79 -10.03
N THR A 57 1.29 5.16 -8.97
CA THR A 57 0.43 4.24 -8.25
C THR A 57 -0.80 4.94 -7.70
N ASP A 58 -1.85 4.17 -7.47
CA ASP A 58 -3.08 4.67 -6.85
C ASP A 58 -3.05 4.52 -5.34
N ILE A 59 -2.47 3.44 -4.84
CA ILE A 59 -2.31 3.21 -3.41
C ILE A 59 -0.93 2.63 -3.15
N VAL A 60 -0.44 2.83 -1.93
CA VAL A 60 0.87 2.34 -1.51
C VAL A 60 0.69 1.44 -0.31
N ILE A 61 1.39 0.31 -0.31
CA ILE A 61 1.55 -0.55 0.85
C ILE A 61 3.01 -0.49 1.25
N MET A 62 3.27 -0.20 2.52
CA MET A 62 4.63 -0.12 3.04
C MET A 62 4.81 -1.15 4.15
N TYR A 63 5.79 -2.02 3.99
CA TYR A 63 6.10 -3.03 4.99
C TYR A 63 7.29 -2.59 5.83
N PHE A 64 7.14 -2.65 7.14
CA PHE A 64 8.19 -2.34 8.10
C PHE A 64 8.46 -3.56 8.96
N ASP A 65 9.68 -4.11 8.86
CA ASP A 65 10.09 -5.21 9.74
C ASP A 65 10.39 -4.66 11.14
N LYS A 66 10.74 -5.56 12.06
CA LYS A 66 11.00 -5.18 13.45
C LYS A 66 12.08 -4.11 13.60
N GLU A 67 13.15 -4.23 12.82
CA GLU A 67 14.25 -3.26 12.87
C GLU A 67 13.80 -1.88 12.39
N MET A 68 13.05 -1.85 11.31
CA MET A 68 12.53 -0.60 10.75
C MET A 68 11.54 0.06 11.71
N VAL A 69 10.69 -0.74 12.36
CA VAL A 69 9.75 -0.22 13.36
C VAL A 69 10.51 0.39 14.53
N LYS A 70 11.57 -0.25 14.99
CA LYS A 70 12.41 0.28 16.07
C LYS A 70 13.06 1.61 15.69
N LYS A 71 13.50 1.74 14.46
CA LYS A 71 14.13 2.97 13.96
C LYS A 71 13.11 4.08 13.74
N GLY A 72 11.84 3.73 13.63
CA GLY A 72 10.77 4.69 13.42
C GLY A 72 10.29 4.69 11.98
N THR A 73 8.98 4.79 11.83
CA THR A 73 8.31 4.74 10.52
C THR A 73 7.97 6.12 9.97
N PHE A 74 7.93 7.13 10.85
CA PHE A 74 7.42 8.46 10.55
C PHE A 74 8.11 9.09 9.33
N LYS A 75 9.43 9.15 9.38
CA LYS A 75 10.23 9.83 8.36
C LYS A 75 10.02 9.19 6.97
N THR A 76 10.01 7.87 6.91
CA THR A 76 9.85 7.15 5.66
C THR A 76 8.45 7.40 5.05
N ILE A 77 7.42 7.40 5.88
CA ILE A 77 6.06 7.66 5.41
C ILE A 77 5.94 9.10 4.90
N VAL A 78 6.47 10.06 5.64
CA VAL A 78 6.47 11.46 5.20
C VAL A 78 7.18 11.61 3.87
N GLN A 79 8.30 10.89 3.70
CA GLN A 79 9.06 10.93 2.45
C GLN A 79 8.25 10.39 1.27
N VAL A 80 7.54 9.28 1.46
CA VAL A 80 6.69 8.72 0.41
C VAL A 80 5.56 9.69 0.08
N LYS A 81 4.92 10.25 1.08
CA LYS A 81 3.87 11.25 0.88
C LYS A 81 4.37 12.46 0.10
N GLY A 82 5.56 12.92 0.41
CA GLY A 82 6.16 14.06 -0.27
C GLY A 82 6.49 13.79 -1.73
N ARG A 83 6.85 12.55 -2.06
CA ARG A 83 7.24 12.19 -3.42
C ARG A 83 6.06 11.77 -4.29
N LEU A 84 5.12 11.04 -3.73
CA LEU A 84 4.01 10.48 -4.50
C LEU A 84 2.76 11.34 -4.45
N GLY A 85 2.64 12.22 -3.46
CA GLY A 85 1.49 13.10 -3.32
C GLY A 85 0.69 12.81 -2.07
N GLN A 86 0.12 13.85 -1.48
CA GLN A 86 -0.60 13.75 -0.22
C GLN A 86 -1.92 12.99 -0.34
N ARG A 87 -2.46 12.86 -1.54
CA ARG A 87 -3.73 12.17 -1.76
C ARG A 87 -3.61 10.66 -1.85
N ILE A 88 -2.40 10.15 -2.11
CA ILE A 88 -2.21 8.71 -2.27
C ILE A 88 -2.23 8.06 -0.90
N PRO A 89 -3.21 7.16 -0.64
CA PRO A 89 -3.30 6.51 0.66
C PRO A 89 -2.20 5.47 0.84
N ILE A 90 -1.70 5.37 2.06
CA ILE A 90 -0.66 4.43 2.43
C ILE A 90 -1.22 3.47 3.47
N LEU A 91 -1.17 2.18 3.16
CA LEU A 91 -1.44 1.12 4.13
C LEU A 91 -0.11 0.61 4.64
N THR A 92 0.10 0.65 5.96
CA THR A 92 1.35 0.15 6.54
C THR A 92 1.16 -1.23 7.11
N LEU A 93 2.14 -2.10 6.84
CA LEU A 93 2.23 -3.42 7.43
C LEU A 93 3.40 -3.41 8.38
N MET A 94 3.18 -3.85 9.62
CA MET A 94 4.22 -3.91 10.64
C MET A 94 4.26 -5.30 11.24
N GLU A 95 5.45 -5.80 11.51
CA GLU A 95 5.57 -7.09 12.19
C GLU A 95 5.10 -6.98 13.64
N GLU A 96 5.60 -5.99 14.35
CA GLU A 96 5.19 -5.70 15.72
C GLU A 96 5.31 -4.21 15.94
N GLY A 97 4.27 -3.61 16.49
CA GLY A 97 4.29 -2.19 16.78
C GLY A 97 3.71 -1.89 18.14
N THR A 98 4.36 -0.98 18.87
CA THR A 98 3.80 -0.43 20.10
C THR A 98 2.69 0.57 19.74
N PRO A 99 1.85 0.95 20.71
CA PRO A 99 0.88 2.01 20.46
C PRO A 99 1.53 3.31 19.96
N GLN A 100 2.74 3.63 20.44
CA GLN A 100 3.46 4.80 19.94
C GLN A 100 3.87 4.66 18.48
N ASN A 101 4.32 3.48 18.07
CA ASN A 101 4.67 3.24 16.68
C ASN A 101 3.45 3.40 15.78
N ILE A 102 2.31 2.85 16.19
CA ILE A 102 1.06 2.95 15.45
C ILE A 102 0.63 4.41 15.35
N PHE A 103 0.63 5.12 16.47
CA PHE A 103 0.27 6.52 16.50
C PHE A 103 1.18 7.35 15.58
N SER A 104 2.48 7.14 15.69
CA SER A 104 3.47 7.84 14.85
C SER A 104 3.23 7.60 13.36
N THR A 105 2.91 6.36 13.01
CA THR A 105 2.61 5.95 11.64
C THR A 105 1.39 6.71 11.10
N LEU A 106 0.32 6.75 11.87
CA LEU A 106 -0.89 7.45 11.45
C LEU A 106 -0.67 8.96 11.39
N MET A 107 0.07 9.52 12.33
CA MET A 107 0.39 10.95 12.34
C MET A 107 1.27 11.35 11.15
N ALA A 108 2.08 10.43 10.64
CA ALA A 108 2.89 10.69 9.45
C ALA A 108 2.04 10.75 8.17
N GLY A 109 0.81 10.28 8.23
CA GLY A 109 -0.12 10.35 7.11
C GLY A 109 -0.54 9.01 6.55
N ALA A 110 -0.22 7.91 7.21
CA ALA A 110 -0.74 6.60 6.77
C ALA A 110 -2.26 6.57 6.92
N TYR A 111 -2.92 5.98 5.95
CA TYR A 111 -4.36 5.80 5.99
C TYR A 111 -4.78 4.81 7.07
N ASP A 112 -4.05 3.71 7.16
CA ASP A 112 -4.33 2.65 8.12
C ASP A 112 -3.08 1.79 8.31
N TYR A 113 -3.15 0.85 9.23
CA TYR A 113 -2.07 -0.06 9.51
C TYR A 113 -2.61 -1.46 9.75
N LEU A 114 -1.71 -2.45 9.67
CA LEU A 114 -2.03 -3.85 9.97
C LEU A 114 -0.78 -4.54 10.50
N GLU A 115 -0.93 -5.32 11.55
CA GLU A 115 0.14 -6.22 12.01
C GLU A 115 0.13 -7.45 11.11
N ILE A 116 1.29 -7.75 10.53
CA ILE A 116 1.37 -8.80 9.50
C ILE A 116 1.09 -10.19 10.06
N ALA A 117 1.19 -10.37 11.37
CA ALA A 117 0.87 -11.63 12.02
C ALA A 117 -0.63 -11.94 12.02
N LYS A 118 -1.47 -10.97 11.66
CA LYS A 118 -2.90 -11.19 11.54
C LYS A 118 -3.20 -12.05 10.31
N SER A 119 -4.45 -12.45 10.15
CA SER A 119 -4.82 -13.34 9.06
C SER A 119 -4.70 -12.68 7.69
N SER A 120 -4.49 -13.50 6.66
CA SER A 120 -4.49 -13.02 5.28
C SER A 120 -5.84 -12.42 4.89
N GLU A 121 -6.92 -12.90 5.50
CA GLU A 121 -8.25 -12.34 5.29
C GLU A 121 -8.32 -10.89 5.79
N ALA A 122 -7.74 -10.61 6.95
CA ALA A 122 -7.67 -9.24 7.48
C ALA A 122 -6.88 -8.34 6.53
N TYR A 123 -5.80 -8.85 5.97
CA TYR A 123 -4.98 -8.11 5.02
C TYR A 123 -5.77 -7.79 3.74
N ARG A 124 -6.44 -8.80 3.19
CA ARG A 124 -7.27 -8.60 2.00
C ARG A 124 -8.33 -7.54 2.24
N LYS A 125 -8.99 -7.59 3.39
CA LYS A 125 -10.04 -6.64 3.74
C LYS A 125 -9.49 -5.21 3.83
N LYS A 126 -8.32 -5.04 4.44
CA LYS A 126 -7.68 -3.72 4.53
C LYS A 126 -7.36 -3.16 3.15
N ILE A 127 -6.85 -3.98 2.26
CA ILE A 127 -6.56 -3.55 0.89
C ILE A 127 -7.84 -3.12 0.19
N GLU A 128 -8.90 -3.91 0.31
CA GLU A 128 -10.18 -3.58 -0.31
C GLU A 128 -10.74 -2.26 0.23
N ASP A 129 -10.61 -2.02 1.52
CA ASP A 129 -11.07 -0.78 2.15
C ASP A 129 -10.30 0.42 1.60
N VAL A 130 -8.98 0.32 1.46
CA VAL A 130 -8.15 1.40 0.94
C VAL A 130 -8.47 1.67 -0.53
N VAL A 131 -8.63 0.61 -1.31
CA VAL A 131 -8.98 0.74 -2.74
C VAL A 131 -10.33 1.43 -2.89
N ARG A 132 -11.31 1.04 -2.09
CA ARG A 132 -12.63 1.65 -2.13
C ARG A 132 -12.57 3.12 -1.74
N TRP A 133 -11.83 3.44 -0.70
CA TRP A 133 -11.64 4.82 -0.26
C TRP A 133 -11.02 5.68 -1.34
N ASN A 134 -9.94 5.16 -1.95
CA ASN A 134 -9.25 5.87 -3.02
C ASN A 134 -10.17 6.13 -4.22
N TRP A 135 -11.00 5.14 -4.54
CA TRP A 135 -11.94 5.28 -5.65
C TRP A 135 -12.92 6.44 -5.40
N TYR A 136 -13.44 6.54 -4.18
CA TYR A 136 -14.34 7.62 -3.81
C TYR A 136 -13.64 8.98 -3.89
N LEU A 137 -12.40 9.06 -3.43
CA LEU A 137 -11.64 10.31 -3.47
C LEU A 137 -11.28 10.73 -4.90
N GLY A 138 -11.13 9.77 -5.80
CA GLY A 138 -10.79 10.00 -7.19
C GLY A 138 -11.89 10.64 -8.00
N LYS A 139 -13.07 10.72 -7.44
CA LYS A 139 -14.18 11.42 -8.07
C LYS A 139 -14.14 12.88 -7.71
#